data_b2883dffdf937244a0c05e884975e300
#
_entry.id   b2883dffdf937244a0c05e884975e300
#
_cell.length_a   1.000
_cell.length_b   1.000
_cell.length_c   1.000
_cell.angle_alpha   90.00
_cell.angle_beta   90.00
_cell.angle_gamma   90.00
#
_symmetry.space_group_name_H-M   'P 1'
#
loop_
_entity.id
_entity.type
_entity.pdbx_description
1 polymer ?
#
loop_
_entity_poly.entity_id
_entity_poly.type
_entity_poly.pdbx_seq_one_letter_code
_entity_poly.pdbx_strand_id
1 'polypeptide(L)'
;MGNISCVFCGCVEQASVGVVEKWGRFERLAEPGLHFFNPFAGQCFAGYLSTRISSLDVKIETKTKDNVFVQLVCSIQYRVIKESADDAFYELQNPKEQIQAYVFDVVRALVPRMNLDDLFEQKGEVAKSVLEELEKVMGAYGYSIEHMLMVDIIPDPSVRRAMNEINAAQRLQLASVYKGESEKVLIVKKAEAEAEAKYLGGVGVARQRQAITDGLRENIVNFSHKVEGTSAKEVMDLIMVTQYFDTIKDLGNSSKNTTVFIPHGPGHVRDIGDQIRNGVMEAASGQVSVE
;
A
#
# COMPACT_ATOMS: atom_id res chain seq x y z
N MET A 1 43.78 2.78 26.14
CA MET A 1 45.16 2.72 26.62
C MET A 1 45.73 4.10 26.32
N GLY A 2 46.20 4.82 27.31
CA GLY A 2 46.65 6.20 27.12
C GLY A 2 48.01 6.26 26.43
N ASN A 3 48.16 7.24 25.57
CA ASN A 3 49.46 7.57 24.96
C ASN A 3 50.51 7.77 26.03
N ILE A 4 51.54 6.90 26.03
CA ILE A 4 52.65 7.03 26.98
C ILE A 4 53.62 8.00 26.34
N SER A 5 53.65 9.21 26.87
CA SER A 5 54.61 10.26 26.52
C SER A 5 55.72 10.28 27.58
N CYS A 6 56.92 9.83 27.25
CA CYS A 6 58.10 10.05 28.00
C CYS A 6 58.82 11.30 27.46
N VAL A 7 59.66 11.95 28.28
CA VAL A 7 60.41 13.15 27.88
C VAL A 7 61.25 12.97 26.62
N PHE A 8 61.65 11.73 26.31
CA PHE A 8 62.50 11.38 25.17
C PHE A 8 61.81 10.55 24.09
N CYS A 9 60.59 9.95 24.35
CA CYS A 9 59.90 9.12 23.35
C CYS A 9 58.40 9.29 23.47
N GLY A 10 57.67 9.30 22.35
CA GLY A 10 56.21 9.28 22.28
C GLY A 10 55.77 8.15 21.39
N CYS A 11 54.75 7.44 21.85
CA CYS A 11 54.10 6.40 21.06
C CYS A 11 52.76 6.96 20.56
N VAL A 12 52.60 7.01 19.23
CA VAL A 12 51.37 7.47 18.56
C VAL A 12 50.55 6.24 18.18
N GLU A 13 49.28 6.24 18.59
CA GLU A 13 48.32 5.15 18.25
C GLU A 13 48.03 5.13 16.75
N GLN A 14 47.65 3.95 16.22
CA GLN A 14 47.44 3.71 14.79
C GLN A 14 46.35 4.63 14.15
N ALA A 15 45.40 5.11 14.89
CA ALA A 15 44.34 5.99 14.39
C ALA A 15 44.47 7.42 14.92
N SER A 16 45.69 7.89 15.16
CA SER A 16 46.02 9.25 15.58
C SER A 16 47.29 9.75 14.86
N VAL A 17 47.41 11.06 14.76
CA VAL A 17 48.61 11.76 14.26
C VAL A 17 49.11 12.64 15.38
N GLY A 18 50.38 12.55 15.64
CA GLY A 18 51.05 13.38 16.63
C GLY A 18 51.60 14.66 16.02
N VAL A 19 51.56 15.74 16.74
CA VAL A 19 52.15 17.02 16.33
C VAL A 19 53.43 17.26 17.13
N VAL A 20 54.51 17.45 16.41
CA VAL A 20 55.85 17.72 17.00
C VAL A 20 56.20 19.14 16.74
N GLU A 21 56.53 19.84 17.82
CA GLU A 21 57.01 21.21 17.80
C GLU A 21 58.51 21.31 18.15
N LYS A 22 59.16 22.33 17.60
CA LYS A 22 60.48 22.74 17.97
C LYS A 22 60.47 24.22 18.39
N TRP A 23 60.76 24.46 19.65
CA TRP A 23 60.72 25.83 20.22
C TRP A 23 59.41 26.56 19.97
N GLY A 24 58.24 25.82 20.04
CA GLY A 24 56.92 26.38 19.82
C GLY A 24 56.55 26.61 18.34
N ARG A 25 57.33 26.05 17.41
CA ARG A 25 57.01 26.05 15.97
C ARG A 25 56.73 24.64 15.49
N PHE A 26 55.76 24.47 14.62
CA PHE A 26 55.51 23.21 13.95
C PHE A 26 56.76 22.72 13.21
N GLU A 27 57.16 21.50 13.45
CA GLU A 27 58.31 20.87 12.78
C GLU A 27 57.84 19.74 11.83
N ARG A 28 57.04 18.80 12.33
CA ARG A 28 56.56 17.67 11.57
C ARG A 28 55.33 17.01 12.22
N LEU A 29 54.61 16.27 11.40
CA LEU A 29 53.60 15.31 11.85
C LEU A 29 54.27 13.98 12.18
N ALA A 30 53.92 13.38 13.31
CA ALA A 30 54.38 12.05 13.70
C ALA A 30 53.33 11.02 13.29
N GLU A 31 53.71 10.08 12.42
CA GLU A 31 52.89 8.95 12.01
C GLU A 31 52.71 7.95 13.17
N PRO A 32 51.74 7.00 13.08
CA PRO A 32 51.58 5.94 14.08
C PRO A 32 52.87 5.15 14.27
N GLY A 33 53.32 5.02 15.51
CA GLY A 33 54.54 4.32 15.87
C GLY A 33 55.29 4.97 17.02
N LEU A 34 56.54 4.51 17.21
CA LEU A 34 57.42 5.03 18.23
C LEU A 34 58.31 6.14 17.66
N HIS A 35 58.24 7.32 18.23
CA HIS A 35 59.05 8.47 17.83
C HIS A 35 59.95 8.90 18.98
N PHE A 36 61.22 9.22 18.65
CA PHE A 36 62.21 9.76 19.57
C PHE A 36 62.29 11.29 19.39
N PHE A 37 62.30 11.99 20.49
CA PHE A 37 62.43 13.44 20.53
C PHE A 37 63.68 13.83 21.28
N ASN A 38 64.34 14.87 20.81
CA ASN A 38 65.49 15.41 21.49
C ASN A 38 65.13 16.70 22.24
N PRO A 39 64.86 16.63 23.56
CA PRO A 39 64.48 17.81 24.32
C PRO A 39 65.58 18.86 24.41
N PHE A 40 66.87 18.44 24.30
CA PHE A 40 67.99 19.39 24.26
C PHE A 40 68.00 20.22 22.95
N ALA A 41 67.44 19.72 21.88
CA ALA A 41 67.23 20.45 20.64
C ALA A 41 65.92 21.27 20.64
N GLY A 42 65.17 21.31 21.75
CA GLY A 42 63.91 22.00 21.87
C GLY A 42 62.71 21.30 21.21
N GLN A 43 62.85 20.01 20.85
CA GLN A 43 61.70 19.24 20.33
C GLN A 43 60.82 18.79 21.44
N CYS A 44 59.50 19.07 21.32
CA CYS A 44 58.47 18.61 22.23
C CYS A 44 57.30 18.04 21.44
N PHE A 45 56.54 17.22 22.14
CA PHE A 45 55.29 16.67 21.61
C PHE A 45 54.15 17.58 22.06
N ALA A 46 53.49 18.32 21.12
CA ALA A 46 52.45 19.27 21.42
C ALA A 46 51.12 18.59 21.75
N GLY A 47 50.80 17.52 20.99
CA GLY A 47 49.57 16.81 21.19
C GLY A 47 49.30 15.78 20.09
N TYR A 48 48.14 15.18 20.12
CA TYR A 48 47.70 14.24 19.07
C TYR A 48 46.26 14.53 18.67
N LEU A 49 45.96 14.28 17.39
CA LEU A 49 44.65 14.35 16.80
C LEU A 49 44.19 12.95 16.39
N SER A 50 42.95 12.62 16.71
CA SER A 50 42.36 11.36 16.24
C SER A 50 41.90 11.51 14.80
N THR A 51 42.34 10.56 13.94
CA THR A 51 41.86 10.46 12.55
C THR A 51 40.64 9.57 12.39
N ARG A 52 40.07 9.11 13.49
CA ARG A 52 38.85 8.34 13.48
C ARG A 52 37.66 9.23 13.15
N ILE A 53 36.65 8.64 12.50
CA ILE A 53 35.40 9.34 12.24
C ILE A 53 34.72 9.63 13.58
N SER A 54 34.43 10.89 13.81
CA SER A 54 33.68 11.39 14.97
C SER A 54 32.30 11.84 14.52
N SER A 55 31.27 11.58 15.33
CA SER A 55 29.91 12.05 15.09
C SER A 55 29.60 13.24 15.99
N LEU A 56 28.86 14.19 15.42
CA LEU A 56 28.32 15.36 16.13
C LEU A 56 26.84 15.48 15.82
N ASP A 57 26.01 15.39 16.85
CA ASP A 57 24.57 15.59 16.73
C ASP A 57 24.24 17.04 17.05
N VAL A 58 23.57 17.71 16.11
CA VAL A 58 23.20 19.11 16.17
C VAL A 58 21.69 19.25 16.14
N LYS A 59 21.12 19.96 17.11
CA LYS A 59 19.70 20.29 17.15
C LYS A 59 19.52 21.74 16.73
N ILE A 60 18.72 21.95 15.68
CA ILE A 60 18.53 23.27 15.05
C ILE A 60 17.06 23.60 15.09
N GLU A 61 16.73 24.73 15.68
CA GLU A 61 15.38 25.28 15.60
C GLU A 61 15.32 26.32 14.49
N THR A 62 14.38 26.15 13.59
CA THR A 62 14.16 27.04 12.44
C THR A 62 12.68 27.08 12.07
N LYS A 63 12.34 27.98 11.15
CA LYS A 63 10.99 28.18 10.67
C LYS A 63 10.92 27.87 9.18
N THR A 64 9.92 27.12 8.78
CA THR A 64 9.65 26.84 7.37
C THR A 64 8.95 28.00 6.68
N LYS A 65 8.83 27.95 5.35
CA LYS A 65 8.10 28.92 4.55
C LYS A 65 6.63 29.06 4.97
N ASP A 66 6.01 27.97 5.42
CA ASP A 66 4.63 27.92 5.93
C ASP A 66 4.47 28.51 7.33
N ASN A 67 5.50 29.20 7.86
CA ASN A 67 5.51 29.75 9.20
C ASN A 67 5.43 28.74 10.35
N VAL A 68 5.79 27.49 10.11
CA VAL A 68 5.83 26.43 11.11
C VAL A 68 7.22 26.36 11.73
N PHE A 69 7.30 26.37 13.06
CA PHE A 69 8.54 26.10 13.77
C PHE A 69 8.84 24.61 13.76
N VAL A 70 10.08 24.28 13.39
CA VAL A 70 10.57 22.91 13.32
C VAL A 70 11.90 22.79 14.03
N GLN A 71 12.07 21.70 14.75
CA GLN A 71 13.34 21.28 15.32
C GLN A 71 13.93 20.18 14.44
N LEU A 72 15.09 20.47 13.87
CA LEU A 72 15.84 19.54 13.03
C LEU A 72 16.95 18.91 13.85
N VAL A 73 17.10 17.61 13.76
CA VAL A 73 18.21 16.85 14.35
C VAL A 73 19.08 16.33 13.22
N CYS A 74 20.30 16.87 13.15
CA CYS A 74 21.29 16.52 12.14
C CYS A 74 22.45 15.78 12.79
N SER A 75 22.91 14.69 12.19
CA SER A 75 24.13 13.98 12.61
C SER A 75 25.19 14.14 11.55
N ILE A 76 26.33 14.68 11.93
CA ILE A 76 27.43 15.02 11.05
C ILE A 76 28.61 14.13 11.41
N GLN A 77 29.14 13.42 10.41
CA GLN A 77 30.31 12.58 10.57
C GLN A 77 31.50 13.28 9.93
N TYR A 78 32.50 13.53 10.73
CA TYR A 78 33.72 14.25 10.31
C TYR A 78 34.97 13.52 10.78
N ARG A 79 36.05 13.74 10.06
CA ARG A 79 37.40 13.25 10.43
C ARG A 79 38.47 14.28 10.09
N VAL A 80 39.62 14.14 10.70
CA VAL A 80 40.81 14.93 10.38
C VAL A 80 41.52 14.33 9.17
N ILE A 81 41.89 15.17 8.20
CA ILE A 81 42.70 14.80 7.06
C ILE A 81 44.14 14.69 7.55
N LYS A 82 44.79 13.55 7.29
CA LYS A 82 46.16 13.29 7.78
C LYS A 82 47.19 14.28 7.27
N GLU A 83 47.03 14.74 6.03
CA GLU A 83 47.95 15.62 5.33
C GLU A 83 47.88 17.06 5.87
N SER A 84 46.71 17.49 6.35
CA SER A 84 46.45 18.85 6.88
C SER A 84 46.17 18.82 8.37
N ALA A 85 46.73 17.87 9.10
CA ALA A 85 46.52 17.73 10.55
C ALA A 85 47.14 18.86 11.37
N ASP A 86 48.11 19.55 10.82
CA ASP A 86 48.72 20.78 11.36
C ASP A 86 47.72 21.92 11.37
N ASP A 87 47.05 22.19 10.25
CA ASP A 87 45.99 23.21 10.18
C ASP A 87 44.87 22.90 11.16
N ALA A 88 44.45 21.62 11.21
CA ALA A 88 43.39 21.16 12.13
C ALA A 88 43.76 21.34 13.61
N PHE A 89 45.06 21.31 13.96
CA PHE A 89 45.53 21.43 15.32
C PHE A 89 45.71 22.88 15.75
N TYR A 90 46.23 23.75 14.88
CA TYR A 90 46.58 25.13 15.22
C TYR A 90 45.49 26.15 14.89
N GLU A 91 44.73 25.95 13.81
CA GLU A 91 43.76 26.93 13.36
C GLU A 91 42.43 26.84 14.09
N LEU A 92 42.05 25.64 14.54
CA LEU A 92 40.75 25.42 15.17
C LEU A 92 40.86 24.92 16.62
N GLN A 93 40.44 25.78 17.57
CA GLN A 93 40.41 25.41 18.98
C GLN A 93 39.28 24.43 19.31
N ASN A 94 38.07 24.64 18.76
CA ASN A 94 36.87 23.83 19.00
C ASN A 94 36.17 23.45 17.67
N PRO A 95 36.60 22.41 17.00
CA PRO A 95 36.02 22.02 15.70
C PRO A 95 34.51 21.70 15.78
N LYS A 96 34.07 21.14 16.91
CA LYS A 96 32.64 20.81 17.13
C LYS A 96 31.75 22.03 17.11
N GLU A 97 32.12 23.06 17.83
CA GLU A 97 31.34 24.32 17.93
C GLU A 97 31.36 25.06 16.58
N GLN A 98 32.48 25.02 15.89
CA GLN A 98 32.59 25.64 14.57
C GLN A 98 31.72 24.93 13.53
N ILE A 99 31.78 23.60 13.44
CA ILE A 99 30.90 22.81 12.57
C ILE A 99 29.45 23.10 12.91
N GLN A 100 29.10 23.11 14.18
CA GLN A 100 27.73 23.40 14.64
C GLN A 100 27.26 24.79 14.17
N ALA A 101 28.11 25.80 14.29
CA ALA A 101 27.78 27.17 13.88
C ALA A 101 27.52 27.28 12.37
N TYR A 102 28.37 26.65 11.55
CA TYR A 102 28.16 26.64 10.09
C TYR A 102 26.90 25.87 9.69
N VAL A 103 26.63 24.73 10.34
CA VAL A 103 25.39 23.99 10.09
C VAL A 103 24.16 24.82 10.44
N PHE A 104 24.18 25.54 11.55
CA PHE A 104 23.13 26.47 11.92
C PHE A 104 22.88 27.53 10.85
N ASP A 105 23.94 28.11 10.31
CA ASP A 105 23.84 29.16 9.30
C ASP A 105 23.23 28.62 8.01
N VAL A 106 23.78 27.55 7.45
CA VAL A 106 23.32 26.98 6.18
C VAL A 106 21.90 26.45 6.27
N VAL A 107 21.56 25.74 7.35
CA VAL A 107 20.19 25.20 7.55
C VAL A 107 19.18 26.34 7.72
N ARG A 108 19.51 27.39 8.48
CA ARG A 108 18.64 28.57 8.63
C ARG A 108 18.50 29.39 7.35
N ALA A 109 19.44 29.28 6.41
CA ALA A 109 19.33 29.91 5.10
C ALA A 109 18.46 29.11 4.11
N LEU A 110 18.47 27.78 4.20
CA LEU A 110 17.77 26.88 3.26
C LEU A 110 16.33 26.59 3.68
N VAL A 111 16.10 26.19 4.92
CA VAL A 111 14.79 25.71 5.39
C VAL A 111 13.66 26.73 5.25
N PRO A 112 13.85 28.05 5.47
CA PRO A 112 12.79 29.02 5.29
C PRO A 112 12.32 29.21 3.84
N ARG A 113 13.02 28.61 2.88
CA ARG A 113 12.63 28.65 1.44
C ARG A 113 11.69 27.52 1.06
N MET A 114 11.55 26.50 1.90
CA MET A 114 10.81 25.27 1.65
C MET A 114 9.58 25.18 2.54
N ASN A 115 8.50 24.56 2.04
CA ASN A 115 7.35 24.20 2.86
C ASN A 115 7.70 23.01 3.75
N LEU A 116 6.90 22.75 4.76
CA LEU A 116 7.14 21.63 5.68
C LEU A 116 7.08 20.26 4.95
N ASP A 117 6.12 20.07 4.06
CA ASP A 117 5.98 18.83 3.30
C ASP A 117 7.17 18.62 2.35
N ASP A 118 7.61 19.68 1.64
CA ASP A 118 8.80 19.65 0.79
C ASP A 118 10.07 19.29 1.58
N LEU A 119 10.18 19.79 2.80
CA LEU A 119 11.31 19.50 3.68
C LEU A 119 11.39 18.03 4.06
N PHE A 120 10.24 17.37 4.29
CA PHE A 120 10.20 15.92 4.54
C PHE A 120 10.56 15.10 3.30
N GLU A 121 10.10 15.51 2.12
CA GLU A 121 10.37 14.81 0.87
C GLU A 121 11.82 15.00 0.40
N GLN A 122 12.33 16.23 0.48
CA GLN A 122 13.63 16.62 -0.04
C GLN A 122 14.75 16.66 1.01
N LYS A 123 14.56 16.02 2.16
CA LYS A 123 15.56 15.99 3.24
C LYS A 123 16.96 15.58 2.79
N GLY A 124 17.05 14.69 1.79
CA GLY A 124 18.31 14.24 1.23
C GLY A 124 19.03 15.32 0.40
N GLU A 125 18.31 16.19 -0.30
CA GLU A 125 18.87 17.30 -1.06
C GLU A 125 19.36 18.40 -0.14
N VAL A 126 18.61 18.71 0.91
CA VAL A 126 19.04 19.65 1.96
C VAL A 126 20.33 19.15 2.63
N ALA A 127 20.39 17.87 2.97
CA ALA A 127 21.58 17.28 3.56
C ALA A 127 22.79 17.39 2.65
N LYS A 128 22.63 17.16 1.33
CA LYS A 128 23.71 17.33 0.35
C LYS A 128 24.18 18.78 0.24
N SER A 129 23.24 19.73 0.14
CA SER A 129 23.59 21.14 0.03
C SER A 129 24.37 21.64 1.26
N VAL A 130 23.97 21.18 2.45
CA VAL A 130 24.69 21.50 3.69
C VAL A 130 26.07 20.84 3.71
N LEU A 131 26.17 19.57 3.25
CA LEU A 131 27.45 18.86 3.15
C LEU A 131 28.42 19.62 2.25
N GLU A 132 28.01 20.00 1.04
CA GLU A 132 28.83 20.71 0.06
C GLU A 132 29.36 22.05 0.60
N GLU A 133 28.53 22.81 1.30
CA GLU A 133 28.96 24.08 1.91
C GLU A 133 29.89 23.87 3.10
N LEU A 134 29.62 22.85 3.94
CA LEU A 134 30.50 22.51 5.06
C LEU A 134 31.86 22.00 4.58
N GLU A 135 31.88 21.16 3.54
CA GLU A 135 33.14 20.62 3.01
C GLU A 135 34.05 21.70 2.47
N LYS A 136 33.51 22.72 1.78
CA LYS A 136 34.29 23.87 1.30
C LYS A 136 34.95 24.63 2.45
N VAL A 137 34.21 24.87 3.54
CA VAL A 137 34.71 25.66 4.64
C VAL A 137 35.61 24.85 5.56
N MET A 138 35.21 23.64 5.94
CA MET A 138 35.96 22.82 6.90
C MET A 138 37.18 22.16 6.26
N GLY A 139 37.16 21.96 4.93
CA GLY A 139 38.32 21.47 4.16
C GLY A 139 39.55 22.40 4.27
N ALA A 140 39.31 23.71 4.34
CA ALA A 140 40.40 24.69 4.54
C ALA A 140 41.07 24.55 5.91
N TYR A 141 40.38 24.03 6.90
CA TYR A 141 40.88 23.79 8.27
C TYR A 141 41.36 22.34 8.51
N GLY A 142 41.51 21.55 7.46
CA GLY A 142 42.03 20.16 7.57
C GLY A 142 41.00 19.14 8.08
N TYR A 143 39.71 19.46 8.06
CA TYR A 143 38.62 18.56 8.40
C TYR A 143 37.86 18.10 7.14
N SER A 144 37.65 16.80 6.98
CA SER A 144 36.74 16.22 5.97
C SER A 144 35.41 15.85 6.60
N ILE A 145 34.34 16.29 5.98
CA ILE A 145 32.96 15.88 6.35
C ILE A 145 32.60 14.67 5.49
N GLU A 146 32.47 13.51 6.09
CA GLU A 146 32.17 12.26 5.35
C GLU A 146 30.69 12.16 5.02
N HIS A 147 29.82 12.38 6.00
CA HIS A 147 28.38 12.29 5.86
C HIS A 147 27.66 13.31 6.70
N MET A 148 26.59 13.85 6.15
CA MET A 148 25.59 14.60 6.88
C MET A 148 24.25 13.91 6.74
N LEU A 149 23.63 13.56 7.86
CA LEU A 149 22.35 12.87 7.93
C LEU A 149 21.34 13.74 8.66
N MET A 150 20.19 13.97 8.04
CA MET A 150 19.04 14.54 8.71
C MET A 150 18.28 13.41 9.41
N VAL A 151 18.44 13.31 10.72
CA VAL A 151 17.92 12.19 11.53
C VAL A 151 16.44 12.35 11.76
N ASP A 152 16.00 13.54 12.20
CA ASP A 152 14.60 13.78 12.54
C ASP A 152 14.19 15.22 12.24
N ILE A 153 12.90 15.41 11.94
CA ILE A 153 12.24 16.69 11.70
C ILE A 153 11.03 16.72 12.62
N ILE A 154 11.11 17.51 13.68
CA ILE A 154 10.09 17.59 14.73
C ILE A 154 9.36 18.93 14.59
N PRO A 155 8.16 18.97 14.00
CA PRO A 155 7.33 20.17 14.01
C PRO A 155 6.68 20.39 15.37
N ASP A 156 6.17 21.59 15.58
CA ASP A 156 5.40 21.92 16.77
C ASP A 156 4.27 20.91 17.02
N PRO A 157 4.05 20.47 18.27
CA PRO A 157 3.03 19.45 18.58
C PRO A 157 1.61 19.82 18.13
N SER A 158 1.26 21.09 18.07
CA SER A 158 -0.04 21.57 17.61
C SER A 158 -0.21 21.34 16.11
N VAL A 159 0.81 21.65 15.33
CA VAL A 159 0.84 21.45 13.88
C VAL A 159 0.83 19.97 13.53
N ARG A 160 1.60 19.16 14.24
CA ARG A 160 1.61 17.70 14.05
C ARG A 160 0.24 17.06 14.28
N ARG A 161 -0.51 17.54 15.29
CA ARG A 161 -1.88 17.09 15.53
C ARG A 161 -2.81 17.48 14.38
N ALA A 162 -2.76 18.75 13.96
CA ALA A 162 -3.59 19.23 12.85
C ALA A 162 -3.30 18.48 11.54
N MET A 163 -2.04 18.23 11.20
CA MET A 163 -1.66 17.44 10.03
C MET A 163 -2.18 16.00 10.12
N ASN A 164 -2.11 15.37 11.28
CA ASN A 164 -2.64 14.03 11.49
C ASN A 164 -4.17 13.99 11.35
N GLU A 165 -4.89 15.01 11.83
CA GLU A 165 -6.34 15.14 11.67
C GLU A 165 -6.74 15.33 10.20
N ILE A 166 -6.02 16.18 9.45
CA ILE A 166 -6.24 16.38 8.01
C ILE A 166 -6.00 15.07 7.27
N ASN A 167 -4.89 14.40 7.52
CA ASN A 167 -4.57 13.12 6.89
C ASN A 167 -5.60 12.02 7.25
N ALA A 168 -6.07 11.99 8.49
CA ALA A 168 -7.12 11.07 8.91
C ALA A 168 -8.44 11.36 8.19
N ALA A 169 -8.84 12.64 8.08
CA ALA A 169 -10.04 13.03 7.36
C ALA A 169 -9.97 12.70 5.85
N GLN A 170 -8.84 12.94 5.21
CA GLN A 170 -8.63 12.58 3.80
C GLN A 170 -8.71 11.06 3.58
N ARG A 171 -8.10 10.27 4.46
CA ARG A 171 -8.17 8.80 4.39
C ARG A 171 -9.59 8.29 4.61
N LEU A 172 -10.35 8.88 5.54
CA LEU A 172 -11.76 8.56 5.76
C LEU A 172 -12.63 8.92 4.55
N GLN A 173 -12.37 10.06 3.92
CA GLN A 173 -13.06 10.45 2.69
C GLN A 173 -12.79 9.44 1.56
N LEU A 174 -11.52 9.11 1.29
CA LEU A 174 -11.15 8.10 0.32
C LEU A 174 -11.77 6.73 0.62
N ALA A 175 -11.71 6.30 1.88
CA ALA A 175 -12.32 5.04 2.31
C ALA A 175 -13.84 5.03 2.08
N SER A 176 -14.54 6.15 2.33
CA SER A 176 -15.99 6.26 2.10
C SER A 176 -16.33 6.22 0.61
N VAL A 177 -15.52 6.85 -0.25
CA VAL A 177 -15.68 6.80 -1.71
C VAL A 177 -15.51 5.36 -2.21
N TYR A 178 -14.41 4.70 -1.86
CA TYR A 178 -14.17 3.31 -2.26
C TYR A 178 -15.22 2.34 -1.73
N LYS A 179 -15.71 2.58 -0.50
CA LYS A 179 -16.83 1.79 0.05
C LYS A 179 -18.10 1.97 -0.77
N GLY A 180 -18.46 3.21 -1.11
CA GLY A 180 -19.62 3.51 -1.96
C GLY A 180 -19.49 2.91 -3.36
N GLU A 181 -18.32 2.97 -3.97
CA GLU A 181 -18.05 2.33 -5.27
C GLU A 181 -18.15 0.81 -5.18
N SER A 182 -17.61 0.20 -4.12
CA SER A 182 -17.73 -1.23 -3.89
C SER A 182 -19.18 -1.68 -3.72
N GLU A 183 -19.98 -0.96 -2.93
CA GLU A 183 -21.40 -1.23 -2.76
C GLU A 183 -22.18 -1.09 -4.08
N LYS A 184 -21.87 -0.04 -4.86
CA LYS A 184 -22.45 0.15 -6.19
C LYS A 184 -22.14 -1.03 -7.12
N VAL A 185 -20.87 -1.45 -7.18
CA VAL A 185 -20.46 -2.60 -8.01
C VAL A 185 -21.16 -3.88 -7.58
N LEU A 186 -21.26 -4.13 -6.27
CA LEU A 186 -21.98 -5.29 -5.74
C LEU A 186 -23.46 -5.29 -6.13
N ILE A 187 -24.14 -4.16 -6.00
CA ILE A 187 -25.57 -4.03 -6.35
C ILE A 187 -25.77 -4.25 -7.85
N VAL A 188 -24.94 -3.61 -8.69
CA VAL A 188 -25.01 -3.76 -10.15
C VAL A 188 -24.76 -5.21 -10.56
N LYS A 189 -23.69 -5.83 -10.04
CA LYS A 189 -23.36 -7.22 -10.35
C LYS A 189 -24.42 -8.20 -9.86
N LYS A 190 -25.03 -7.94 -8.71
CA LYS A 190 -26.14 -8.75 -8.23
C LYS A 190 -27.36 -8.64 -9.15
N ALA A 191 -27.71 -7.41 -9.58
CA ALA A 191 -28.84 -7.20 -10.49
C ALA A 191 -28.58 -7.83 -11.88
N GLU A 192 -27.37 -7.70 -12.42
CA GLU A 192 -26.95 -8.37 -13.65
C GLU A 192 -27.10 -9.90 -13.53
N ALA A 193 -26.55 -10.48 -12.45
CA ALA A 193 -26.63 -11.90 -12.18
C ALA A 193 -28.06 -12.41 -12.03
N GLU A 194 -28.93 -11.65 -11.35
CA GLU A 194 -30.36 -11.99 -11.23
C GLU A 194 -31.08 -11.92 -12.58
N ALA A 195 -30.77 -10.90 -13.40
CA ALA A 195 -31.35 -10.79 -14.74
C ALA A 195 -30.93 -11.94 -15.65
N GLU A 196 -29.64 -12.28 -15.65
CA GLU A 196 -29.10 -13.38 -16.42
C GLU A 196 -29.63 -14.75 -15.95
N ALA A 197 -29.72 -14.96 -14.64
CA ALA A 197 -30.32 -16.16 -14.06
C ALA A 197 -31.79 -16.33 -14.47
N LYS A 198 -32.60 -15.26 -14.48
CA LYS A 198 -33.99 -15.28 -14.94
C LYS A 198 -34.07 -15.58 -16.44
N TYR A 199 -33.20 -14.95 -17.24
CA TYR A 199 -33.14 -15.21 -18.69
C TYR A 199 -32.78 -16.65 -19.00
N LEU A 200 -31.70 -17.16 -18.39
CA LEU A 200 -31.28 -18.55 -18.57
C LEU A 200 -32.32 -19.54 -18.04
N GLY A 201 -32.96 -19.22 -16.92
CA GLY A 201 -34.09 -19.98 -16.39
C GLY A 201 -35.25 -20.04 -17.40
N GLY A 202 -35.61 -18.91 -18.00
CA GLY A 202 -36.63 -18.86 -19.07
C GLY A 202 -36.26 -19.70 -20.31
N VAL A 203 -35.01 -19.60 -20.77
CA VAL A 203 -34.51 -20.42 -21.86
C VAL A 203 -34.51 -21.92 -21.51
N GLY A 204 -34.15 -22.24 -20.26
CA GLY A 204 -34.18 -23.61 -19.76
C GLY A 204 -35.60 -24.20 -19.78
N VAL A 205 -36.60 -23.46 -19.27
CA VAL A 205 -38.00 -23.85 -19.28
C VAL A 205 -38.55 -23.98 -20.71
N ALA A 206 -38.18 -23.05 -21.61
CA ALA A 206 -38.59 -23.14 -23.02
C ALA A 206 -38.04 -24.41 -23.70
N ARG A 207 -36.74 -24.71 -23.49
CA ARG A 207 -36.12 -25.96 -24.00
C ARG A 207 -36.75 -27.21 -23.39
N GLN A 208 -37.02 -27.20 -22.12
CA GLN A 208 -37.73 -28.31 -21.44
C GLN A 208 -39.11 -28.54 -22.04
N ARG A 209 -39.91 -27.47 -22.25
CA ARG A 209 -41.24 -27.58 -22.89
C ARG A 209 -41.11 -28.11 -24.31
N GLN A 210 -40.15 -27.63 -25.08
CA GLN A 210 -39.91 -28.14 -26.45
C GLN A 210 -39.56 -29.61 -26.43
N ALA A 211 -38.66 -30.06 -25.57
CA ALA A 211 -38.29 -31.47 -25.46
C ALA A 211 -39.48 -32.35 -25.06
N ILE A 212 -40.36 -31.86 -24.16
CA ILE A 212 -41.59 -32.59 -23.78
C ILE A 212 -42.53 -32.70 -24.98
N THR A 213 -42.76 -31.60 -25.72
CA THR A 213 -43.63 -31.62 -26.90
C THR A 213 -43.12 -32.49 -28.02
N ASP A 214 -41.81 -32.46 -28.27
CA ASP A 214 -41.18 -33.32 -29.27
C ASP A 214 -41.24 -34.79 -28.87
N GLY A 215 -40.99 -35.11 -27.59
CA GLY A 215 -41.14 -36.48 -27.06
C GLY A 215 -42.60 -36.97 -27.08
N LEU A 216 -43.58 -36.11 -26.77
CA LEU A 216 -44.99 -36.45 -26.91
C LEU A 216 -45.37 -36.73 -28.38
N ARG A 217 -44.92 -35.89 -29.31
CA ARG A 217 -45.18 -36.06 -30.73
C ARG A 217 -44.63 -37.39 -31.22
N GLU A 218 -43.38 -37.72 -30.85
CA GLU A 218 -42.74 -38.99 -31.25
C GLU A 218 -43.51 -40.18 -30.64
N ASN A 219 -43.91 -40.12 -29.39
CA ASN A 219 -44.68 -41.15 -28.73
C ASN A 219 -46.06 -41.36 -29.39
N ILE A 220 -46.77 -40.28 -29.76
CA ILE A 220 -48.07 -40.36 -30.44
C ILE A 220 -47.91 -41.01 -31.81
N VAL A 221 -46.90 -40.63 -32.59
CA VAL A 221 -46.61 -41.19 -33.91
C VAL A 221 -46.30 -42.69 -33.79
N ASN A 222 -45.39 -43.05 -32.87
CA ASN A 222 -44.98 -44.44 -32.65
C ASN A 222 -46.14 -45.33 -32.18
N PHE A 223 -47.02 -44.80 -31.32
CA PHE A 223 -48.23 -45.54 -30.84
C PHE A 223 -49.29 -45.74 -31.96
N SER A 224 -49.54 -44.65 -32.74
CA SER A 224 -50.46 -44.71 -33.89
C SER A 224 -50.00 -45.72 -34.93
N HIS A 225 -48.69 -45.92 -35.12
CA HIS A 225 -48.17 -46.96 -36.05
C HIS A 225 -48.26 -48.38 -35.48
N LYS A 226 -48.27 -48.57 -34.16
CA LYS A 226 -48.27 -49.90 -33.53
C LYS A 226 -49.68 -50.46 -33.28
N VAL A 227 -50.70 -49.62 -33.26
CA VAL A 227 -52.11 -49.99 -32.93
C VAL A 227 -52.98 -49.63 -34.15
N GLU A 228 -53.34 -50.60 -34.96
CA GLU A 228 -54.22 -50.37 -36.06
C GLU A 228 -55.64 -50.07 -35.59
N GLY A 229 -56.17 -48.90 -36.00
CA GLY A 229 -57.56 -48.49 -35.71
C GLY A 229 -57.72 -47.41 -34.66
N THR A 230 -56.61 -46.93 -34.04
CA THR A 230 -56.67 -45.81 -33.06
C THR A 230 -56.34 -44.46 -33.71
N SER A 231 -57.17 -43.43 -33.47
CA SER A 231 -56.95 -42.11 -33.99
C SER A 231 -55.89 -41.38 -33.10
N ALA A 232 -55.02 -40.58 -33.71
CA ALA A 232 -54.04 -39.76 -32.98
C ALA A 232 -54.68 -38.87 -31.87
N LYS A 233 -55.94 -38.53 -32.04
CA LYS A 233 -56.75 -37.78 -31.06
C LYS A 233 -57.03 -38.60 -29.81
N GLU A 234 -57.39 -39.89 -29.94
CA GLU A 234 -57.67 -40.78 -28.80
C GLU A 234 -56.38 -41.06 -27.98
N VAL A 235 -55.22 -41.15 -28.65
CA VAL A 235 -53.94 -41.31 -27.99
C VAL A 235 -53.57 -40.06 -27.22
N MET A 236 -53.85 -38.87 -27.77
CA MET A 236 -53.60 -37.59 -27.07
C MET A 236 -54.50 -37.45 -25.84
N ASP A 237 -55.77 -37.79 -25.93
CA ASP A 237 -56.71 -37.77 -24.81
C ASP A 237 -56.22 -38.74 -23.69
N LEU A 238 -55.73 -39.92 -24.04
CA LEU A 238 -55.18 -40.88 -23.08
C LEU A 238 -53.92 -40.33 -22.38
N ILE A 239 -53.01 -39.73 -23.13
CA ILE A 239 -51.81 -39.14 -22.55
C ILE A 239 -52.12 -37.95 -21.64
N MET A 240 -53.09 -37.08 -22.00
CA MET A 240 -53.49 -35.99 -21.16
C MET A 240 -54.11 -36.47 -19.86
N VAL A 241 -54.91 -37.50 -19.87
CA VAL A 241 -55.46 -38.11 -18.66
C VAL A 241 -54.39 -38.73 -17.78
N THR A 242 -53.39 -39.43 -18.35
CA THR A 242 -52.29 -39.96 -17.55
C THR A 242 -51.43 -38.88 -16.94
N GLN A 243 -51.09 -37.83 -17.68
CA GLN A 243 -50.35 -36.65 -17.11
C GLN A 243 -51.15 -35.93 -16.02
N TYR A 244 -52.45 -35.81 -16.14
CA TYR A 244 -53.29 -35.27 -15.10
C TYR A 244 -53.21 -36.07 -13.80
N PHE A 245 -53.28 -37.42 -13.90
CA PHE A 245 -53.12 -38.27 -12.71
C PHE A 245 -51.71 -38.23 -12.12
N ASP A 246 -50.66 -38.10 -12.95
CA ASP A 246 -49.29 -37.95 -12.48
C ASP A 246 -49.11 -36.62 -11.72
N THR A 247 -49.64 -35.50 -12.22
CA THR A 247 -49.60 -34.21 -11.51
C THR A 247 -50.38 -34.23 -10.20
N ILE A 248 -51.52 -34.93 -10.14
CA ILE A 248 -52.24 -35.10 -8.88
C ILE A 248 -51.46 -35.95 -7.88
N LYS A 249 -50.82 -37.00 -8.36
CA LYS A 249 -49.94 -37.83 -7.53
C LYS A 249 -48.75 -37.03 -6.96
N ASP A 250 -48.12 -36.19 -7.77
CA ASP A 250 -47.02 -35.32 -7.33
C ASP A 250 -47.49 -34.26 -6.35
N LEU A 251 -48.68 -33.69 -6.57
CA LEU A 251 -49.33 -32.80 -5.59
C LEU A 251 -49.61 -33.52 -4.27
N GLY A 252 -50.07 -34.78 -4.31
CA GLY A 252 -50.33 -35.59 -3.12
C GLY A 252 -49.07 -35.97 -2.35
N ASN A 253 -47.91 -36.10 -3.04
CA ASN A 253 -46.62 -36.41 -2.43
C ASN A 253 -45.89 -35.20 -1.85
N SER A 254 -46.30 -33.96 -2.19
CA SER A 254 -45.65 -32.76 -1.67
C SER A 254 -46.04 -32.54 -0.23
N SER A 255 -45.04 -32.47 0.68
CA SER A 255 -45.16 -32.38 2.15
C SER A 255 -45.84 -31.10 2.71
N LYS A 256 -46.33 -30.20 1.85
CA LYS A 256 -46.94 -28.91 2.23
C LYS A 256 -48.43 -28.82 2.01
N ASN A 257 -49.11 -29.93 1.67
CA ASN A 257 -50.46 -29.85 1.19
C ASN A 257 -51.53 -30.10 2.28
N THR A 258 -52.47 -29.17 2.32
CA THR A 258 -53.80 -29.37 2.88
C THR A 258 -54.53 -30.38 1.99
N THR A 259 -55.31 -31.27 2.59
CA THR A 259 -56.05 -32.32 1.90
C THR A 259 -56.95 -31.71 0.81
N VAL A 260 -56.77 -32.12 -0.44
CA VAL A 260 -57.60 -31.69 -1.56
C VAL A 260 -58.55 -32.85 -1.95
N PHE A 261 -59.83 -32.61 -1.88
CA PHE A 261 -60.83 -33.55 -2.33
C PHE A 261 -61.16 -33.29 -3.80
N ILE A 262 -60.86 -34.21 -4.68
CA ILE A 262 -61.19 -34.12 -6.12
C ILE A 262 -62.28 -35.19 -6.41
N PRO A 263 -63.45 -34.81 -6.91
CA PRO A 263 -64.42 -35.78 -7.33
C PRO A 263 -63.95 -36.48 -8.61
N HIS A 264 -63.73 -37.78 -8.55
CA HIS A 264 -63.34 -38.59 -9.71
C HIS A 264 -64.25 -39.76 -9.91
N GLY A 265 -65.34 -39.53 -10.59
CA GLY A 265 -66.16 -40.60 -11.15
C GLY A 265 -65.82 -40.82 -12.63
N PRO A 266 -66.15 -41.99 -13.22
CA PRO A 266 -65.80 -42.29 -14.63
C PRO A 266 -66.40 -41.28 -15.65
N GLY A 267 -67.44 -40.53 -15.31
CA GLY A 267 -67.95 -39.44 -16.14
C GLY A 267 -67.16 -38.13 -16.07
N HIS A 268 -66.50 -37.82 -14.93
CA HIS A 268 -65.77 -36.56 -14.71
C HIS A 268 -64.45 -36.50 -15.46
N VAL A 269 -63.88 -37.63 -15.80
CA VAL A 269 -62.61 -37.68 -16.57
C VAL A 269 -62.81 -37.21 -18.00
N ARG A 270 -63.96 -37.45 -18.61
CA ARG A 270 -64.31 -36.91 -19.94
C ARG A 270 -64.59 -35.43 -19.89
N ASP A 271 -65.33 -34.97 -18.88
CA ASP A 271 -65.62 -33.55 -18.69
C ASP A 271 -64.34 -32.73 -18.47
N ILE A 272 -63.36 -33.22 -17.73
CA ILE A 272 -62.06 -32.55 -17.51
C ILE A 272 -61.26 -32.47 -18.83
N GLY A 273 -61.27 -33.51 -19.65
CA GLY A 273 -60.62 -33.49 -20.97
C GLY A 273 -61.24 -32.40 -21.89
N ASP A 274 -62.55 -32.31 -21.90
CA ASP A 274 -63.28 -31.30 -22.68
C ASP A 274 -63.10 -29.87 -22.09
N GLN A 275 -63.02 -29.67 -20.78
CA GLN A 275 -62.72 -28.37 -20.15
C GLN A 275 -61.29 -27.91 -20.44
N ILE A 276 -60.30 -28.78 -20.39
CA ILE A 276 -58.90 -28.46 -20.75
C ILE A 276 -58.81 -28.08 -22.23
N ARG A 277 -59.51 -28.81 -23.09
CA ARG A 277 -59.55 -28.54 -24.53
C ARG A 277 -60.17 -27.18 -24.82
N ASN A 278 -61.29 -26.89 -24.21
CA ASN A 278 -61.99 -25.61 -24.36
C ASN A 278 -61.14 -24.46 -23.82
N GLY A 279 -60.48 -24.59 -22.65
CA GLY A 279 -59.58 -23.60 -22.10
C GLY A 279 -58.33 -23.33 -22.98
N VAL A 280 -57.78 -24.36 -23.62
CA VAL A 280 -56.67 -24.20 -24.59
C VAL A 280 -57.15 -23.51 -25.88
N MET A 281 -58.36 -23.81 -26.34
CA MET A 281 -58.95 -23.16 -27.52
C MET A 281 -59.31 -21.69 -27.22
N GLU A 282 -59.80 -21.35 -26.03
CA GLU A 282 -60.00 -19.97 -25.60
C GLU A 282 -58.72 -19.19 -25.44
N ALA A 283 -57.68 -19.81 -24.87
CA ALA A 283 -56.35 -19.16 -24.76
C ALA A 283 -55.74 -18.91 -26.15
N ALA A 284 -55.92 -19.81 -27.09
CA ALA A 284 -55.43 -19.62 -28.47
C ALA A 284 -56.25 -18.56 -29.23
N SER A 285 -57.57 -18.43 -28.96
CA SER A 285 -58.37 -17.38 -29.57
C SER A 285 -58.19 -16.02 -28.94
N GLY A 286 -57.83 -15.93 -27.63
CA GLY A 286 -57.54 -14.69 -26.91
C GLY A 286 -56.22 -14.02 -27.27
N GLN A 287 -55.30 -14.75 -27.91
CA GLN A 287 -54.01 -14.19 -28.38
C GLN A 287 -54.13 -13.40 -29.69
N VAL A 288 -55.27 -13.41 -30.35
CA VAL A 288 -55.46 -12.72 -31.65
C VAL A 288 -56.02 -11.30 -31.50
N SER A 289 -56.32 -10.85 -30.26
CA SER A 289 -56.96 -9.52 -30.00
C SER A 289 -56.09 -8.55 -29.20
N VAL A 290 -54.77 -8.68 -29.25
CA VAL A 290 -53.86 -7.62 -28.72
C VAL A 290 -52.85 -7.27 -29.82
N GLU A 291 -53.27 -6.43 -30.75
CA GLU A 291 -52.42 -5.48 -31.47
C GLU A 291 -52.50 -4.10 -30.76
#